data_4135343c1f943c21994096af669f35c7
#
_entry.id   4135343c1f943c21994096af669f35c7
#
_cell.length_a   1.000
_cell.length_b   1.000
_cell.length_c   1.000
_cell.angle_alpha   90.00
_cell.angle_beta   90.00
_cell.angle_gamma   90.00
#
_symmetry.space_group_name_H-M   'P 1'
#
loop_
_entity.id
_entity.type
_entity.pdbx_description
1 polymer ?
#
loop_
_entity_poly.entity_id
_entity_poly.type
_entity_poly.pdbx_seq_one_letter_code
_entity_poly.pdbx_strand_id
1 'polypeptide(L)'
;MDDNAAKVRKLLRQQAAVAGFGSFALRQSDLLKVLTEAARACADGLGVPFSKVCRYRAAENDLLIEAGYGWQAGVIGHVVSRADASSPQGRAFVTGEPSICNDLRNDKKFELPAFYAAHGIISTIDVIIKGDDQPYGVLEIDNDQQHDYDQHDINFLTGFANVLAEAVATSARTAILQTTIEQMQILVEEKDRLLDQKKVLAEELQHRVRNNLQLVYGMLSKQLGDTTDEVGQRGIKAIARRVSTLAQVYDNLLGTEMTRTTDFGSYVKSLCLNLADIQSIADGVTLTCDSDSLILDLDVVTALGIVVAELVTNSYDHAFPDGKGSTVVSVRRAAGDDDMATMTISDNGTGFKTTAESKRHGLGLVRRLIEQVRGTAMVDSHHGTVWTIRFPVAT
;
A
#
# COMPACT_ATOMS: atom_id res chain seq x y z
N MET A 1 -6.99 -58.82 -37.85
CA MET A 1 -7.51 -57.47 -38.22
C MET A 1 -8.43 -56.90 -37.14
N ASP A 2 -9.19 -57.70 -36.40
CA ASP A 2 -10.08 -57.20 -35.34
C ASP A 2 -9.37 -56.58 -34.12
N ASP A 3 -8.22 -57.14 -33.73
CA ASP A 3 -7.49 -56.70 -32.53
C ASP A 3 -6.92 -55.23 -32.69
N ASN A 4 -6.41 -54.92 -33.87
CA ASN A 4 -5.87 -53.58 -34.17
C ASN A 4 -6.99 -52.51 -34.22
N ALA A 5 -8.17 -52.86 -34.70
CA ALA A 5 -9.34 -51.98 -34.73
C ALA A 5 -9.89 -51.73 -33.29
N ALA A 6 -9.86 -52.76 -32.43
CA ALA A 6 -10.24 -52.60 -31.01
C ALA A 6 -9.27 -51.69 -30.26
N LYS A 7 -7.96 -51.84 -30.48
CA LYS A 7 -6.91 -50.99 -29.89
C LYS A 7 -7.04 -49.54 -30.32
N VAL A 8 -7.27 -49.28 -31.60
CA VAL A 8 -7.47 -47.91 -32.14
C VAL A 8 -8.72 -47.29 -31.49
N ARG A 9 -9.83 -48.00 -31.37
CA ARG A 9 -11.05 -47.52 -30.71
C ARG A 9 -10.81 -47.16 -29.23
N LYS A 10 -10.06 -48.03 -28.51
CA LYS A 10 -9.67 -47.74 -27.12
C LYS A 10 -8.88 -46.45 -27.00
N LEU A 11 -7.84 -46.25 -27.83
CA LEU A 11 -7.00 -45.03 -27.84
C LEU A 11 -7.80 -43.76 -28.16
N LEU A 12 -8.70 -43.85 -29.16
CA LEU A 12 -9.55 -42.70 -29.52
C LEU A 12 -10.50 -42.34 -28.37
N ARG A 13 -11.07 -43.31 -27.69
CA ARG A 13 -11.92 -43.10 -26.51
C ARG A 13 -11.14 -42.44 -25.35
N GLN A 14 -9.92 -42.91 -25.07
CA GLN A 14 -9.04 -42.36 -24.05
C GLN A 14 -8.65 -40.87 -24.37
N GLN A 15 -8.31 -40.59 -25.62
CA GLN A 15 -8.03 -39.22 -26.05
C GLN A 15 -9.26 -38.30 -25.94
N ALA A 16 -10.42 -38.78 -26.33
CA ALA A 16 -11.67 -38.03 -26.19
C ALA A 16 -12.01 -37.73 -24.75
N ALA A 17 -11.76 -38.68 -23.83
CA ALA A 17 -11.98 -38.50 -22.38
C ALA A 17 -11.07 -37.38 -21.83
N VAL A 18 -9.77 -37.40 -22.15
CA VAL A 18 -8.82 -36.37 -21.70
C VAL A 18 -9.21 -34.98 -22.24
N ALA A 19 -9.47 -34.88 -23.56
CA ALA A 19 -9.83 -33.61 -24.19
C ALA A 19 -11.16 -33.04 -23.67
N GLY A 20 -12.17 -33.92 -23.52
CA GLY A 20 -13.47 -33.55 -22.96
C GLY A 20 -13.37 -33.06 -21.53
N PHE A 21 -12.66 -33.80 -20.68
CA PHE A 21 -12.43 -33.42 -19.31
C PHE A 21 -11.64 -32.10 -19.20
N GLY A 22 -10.55 -31.91 -19.95
CA GLY A 22 -9.79 -30.67 -19.95
C GLY A 22 -10.66 -29.47 -20.31
N SER A 23 -11.51 -29.61 -21.34
CA SER A 23 -12.46 -28.55 -21.73
C SER A 23 -13.53 -28.27 -20.68
N PHE A 24 -13.96 -29.25 -19.92
CA PHE A 24 -14.91 -29.13 -18.82
C PHE A 24 -14.25 -28.43 -17.63
N ALA A 25 -13.07 -28.89 -17.20
CA ALA A 25 -12.34 -28.36 -16.06
C ALA A 25 -12.02 -26.87 -16.19
N LEU A 26 -11.68 -26.40 -17.40
CA LEU A 26 -11.42 -24.97 -17.68
C LEU A 26 -12.65 -24.06 -17.50
N ARG A 27 -13.86 -24.61 -17.56
CA ARG A 27 -15.11 -23.84 -17.45
C ARG A 27 -15.82 -23.99 -16.11
N GLN A 28 -15.35 -24.93 -15.27
CA GLN A 28 -15.99 -25.24 -13.99
C GLN A 28 -15.16 -24.74 -12.84
N SER A 29 -15.75 -23.88 -11.99
CA SER A 29 -15.11 -23.36 -10.77
C SER A 29 -15.34 -24.22 -9.53
N ASP A 30 -16.35 -25.11 -9.56
CA ASP A 30 -16.67 -26.02 -8.45
C ASP A 30 -15.76 -27.23 -8.51
N LEU A 31 -14.81 -27.31 -7.57
CA LEU A 31 -13.83 -28.40 -7.52
C LEU A 31 -14.47 -29.78 -7.40
N LEU A 32 -15.53 -29.93 -6.59
CA LEU A 32 -16.18 -31.24 -6.43
C LEU A 32 -16.81 -31.74 -7.73
N LYS A 33 -17.36 -30.83 -8.54
CA LYS A 33 -17.86 -31.17 -9.89
C LYS A 33 -16.73 -31.56 -10.82
N VAL A 34 -15.57 -30.86 -10.74
CA VAL A 34 -14.39 -31.23 -11.53
C VAL A 34 -13.89 -32.62 -11.17
N LEU A 35 -13.77 -32.94 -9.87
CA LEU A 35 -13.34 -34.26 -9.41
C LEU A 35 -14.31 -35.36 -9.81
N THR A 36 -15.63 -35.11 -9.69
CA THR A 36 -16.67 -36.07 -10.06
C THR A 36 -16.64 -36.35 -11.56
N GLU A 37 -16.51 -35.33 -12.40
CA GLU A 37 -16.39 -35.50 -13.85
C GLU A 37 -15.06 -36.17 -14.24
N ALA A 38 -13.98 -35.92 -13.52
CA ALA A 38 -12.72 -36.61 -13.71
C ALA A 38 -12.87 -38.11 -13.50
N ALA A 39 -13.49 -38.51 -12.38
CA ALA A 39 -13.77 -39.94 -12.10
C ALA A 39 -14.61 -40.56 -13.21
N ARG A 40 -15.72 -39.91 -13.60
CA ARG A 40 -16.58 -40.42 -14.68
C ARG A 40 -15.82 -40.57 -15.99
N ALA A 41 -15.10 -39.55 -16.42
CA ALA A 41 -14.38 -39.54 -17.70
C ALA A 41 -13.26 -40.59 -17.74
N CYS A 42 -12.59 -40.85 -16.60
CA CYS A 42 -11.60 -41.92 -16.49
C CYS A 42 -12.23 -43.33 -16.62
N ALA A 43 -13.33 -43.57 -15.91
CA ALA A 43 -14.06 -44.81 -16.02
C ALA A 43 -14.53 -45.08 -17.46
N ASP A 44 -15.12 -44.08 -18.09
CA ASP A 44 -15.55 -44.16 -19.51
C ASP A 44 -14.36 -44.39 -20.44
N GLY A 45 -13.22 -43.72 -20.23
CA GLY A 45 -12.01 -43.83 -21.04
C GLY A 45 -11.41 -45.25 -21.04
N LEU A 46 -11.41 -45.90 -19.89
CA LEU A 46 -10.92 -47.27 -19.73
C LEU A 46 -12.02 -48.33 -19.94
N GLY A 47 -13.29 -47.93 -19.88
CA GLY A 47 -14.44 -48.82 -20.04
C GLY A 47 -14.63 -49.73 -18.83
N VAL A 48 -14.46 -49.19 -17.63
CA VAL A 48 -14.57 -49.86 -16.35
C VAL A 48 -15.74 -49.30 -15.54
N PRO A 49 -16.32 -50.06 -14.60
CA PRO A 49 -17.51 -49.64 -13.88
C PRO A 49 -17.24 -48.64 -12.75
N PHE A 50 -16.01 -48.56 -12.21
CA PHE A 50 -15.71 -47.75 -11.03
C PHE A 50 -14.45 -46.93 -11.20
N SER A 51 -14.50 -45.73 -10.64
CA SER A 51 -13.32 -44.87 -10.44
C SER A 51 -13.52 -43.98 -9.23
N LYS A 52 -12.43 -43.54 -8.61
CA LYS A 52 -12.47 -42.59 -7.51
C LYS A 52 -11.25 -41.67 -7.45
N VAL A 53 -11.47 -40.52 -6.87
CA VAL A 53 -10.42 -39.55 -6.51
C VAL A 53 -10.32 -39.57 -4.99
N CYS A 54 -9.17 -39.98 -4.49
CA CYS A 54 -8.85 -40.03 -3.07
C CYS A 54 -7.99 -38.82 -2.72
N ARG A 55 -8.52 -37.91 -1.88
CA ARG A 55 -7.77 -36.73 -1.40
C ARG A 55 -6.94 -37.07 -0.17
N TYR A 56 -5.67 -36.71 -0.17
CA TYR A 56 -4.82 -36.82 1.01
C TYR A 56 -5.18 -35.77 2.06
N ARG A 57 -5.34 -36.22 3.32
CA ARG A 57 -5.54 -35.33 4.48
C ARG A 57 -4.33 -35.44 5.39
N ALA A 58 -3.51 -34.38 5.38
CA ALA A 58 -2.22 -34.38 6.09
C ALA A 58 -2.37 -34.50 7.62
N ALA A 59 -3.43 -33.88 8.20
CA ALA A 59 -3.68 -33.93 9.65
C ALA A 59 -4.05 -35.34 10.15
N GLU A 60 -4.80 -36.09 9.36
CA GLU A 60 -5.26 -37.45 9.65
C GLU A 60 -4.31 -38.52 9.11
N ASN A 61 -3.42 -38.15 8.20
CA ASN A 61 -2.54 -39.05 7.46
C ASN A 61 -3.29 -40.18 6.75
N ASP A 62 -4.38 -39.84 6.06
CA ASP A 62 -5.23 -40.74 5.33
C ASP A 62 -5.63 -40.23 3.95
N LEU A 63 -6.31 -41.09 3.19
CA LEU A 63 -6.84 -40.83 1.85
C LEU A 63 -8.37 -40.92 1.88
N LEU A 64 -9.07 -39.78 1.85
CA LEU A 64 -10.53 -39.73 1.80
C LEU A 64 -11.00 -39.87 0.35
N ILE A 65 -11.96 -40.77 0.10
CA ILE A 65 -12.67 -40.84 -1.20
C ILE A 65 -13.53 -39.57 -1.33
N GLU A 66 -13.05 -38.57 -2.03
CA GLU A 66 -13.71 -37.27 -2.15
C GLU A 66 -14.70 -37.22 -3.31
N ALA A 67 -14.38 -37.89 -4.41
CA ALA A 67 -15.26 -38.02 -5.57
C ALA A 67 -15.13 -39.42 -6.18
N GLY A 68 -16.11 -39.83 -6.99
CA GLY A 68 -16.07 -41.13 -7.64
C GLY A 68 -17.25 -41.38 -8.56
N TYR A 69 -17.15 -42.44 -9.34
CA TYR A 69 -18.15 -42.94 -10.26
C TYR A 69 -18.41 -44.41 -10.03
N GLY A 70 -19.69 -44.86 -10.12
CA GLY A 70 -20.10 -46.23 -9.99
C GLY A 70 -20.34 -46.71 -8.55
N TRP A 71 -19.95 -45.97 -7.54
CA TRP A 71 -20.03 -46.34 -6.12
C TRP A 71 -21.43 -46.18 -5.53
N GLN A 72 -21.78 -47.08 -4.59
CA GLN A 72 -23.01 -46.99 -3.81
C GLN A 72 -22.97 -45.83 -2.82
N ALA A 73 -24.14 -45.41 -2.37
CA ALA A 73 -24.26 -44.35 -1.36
C ALA A 73 -23.47 -44.74 -0.07
N GLY A 74 -22.81 -43.74 0.53
CA GLY A 74 -21.99 -43.91 1.74
C GLY A 74 -20.51 -44.22 1.48
N VAL A 75 -20.05 -44.30 0.22
CA VAL A 75 -18.62 -44.44 -0.11
C VAL A 75 -17.98 -43.06 -0.26
N ILE A 76 -18.52 -42.23 -1.13
CA ILE A 76 -17.98 -40.89 -1.43
C ILE A 76 -18.19 -39.96 -0.22
N GLY A 77 -17.15 -39.28 0.20
CA GLY A 77 -17.15 -38.36 1.34
C GLY A 77 -17.06 -39.01 2.73
N HIS A 78 -17.07 -40.36 2.83
CA HIS A 78 -17.13 -41.06 4.10
C HIS A 78 -16.03 -42.12 4.28
N VAL A 79 -15.66 -42.80 3.20
CA VAL A 79 -14.66 -43.88 3.30
C VAL A 79 -13.26 -43.29 3.20
N VAL A 80 -12.39 -43.76 4.08
CA VAL A 80 -10.98 -43.41 4.11
C VAL A 80 -10.12 -44.68 3.97
N SER A 81 -8.97 -44.51 3.38
CA SER A 81 -7.91 -45.52 3.30
C SER A 81 -6.63 -44.96 3.95
N ARG A 82 -5.76 -45.86 4.40
CA ARG A 82 -4.48 -45.48 4.98
C ARG A 82 -3.55 -44.93 3.90
N ALA A 83 -2.86 -43.84 4.20
CA ALA A 83 -1.83 -43.24 3.32
C ALA A 83 -0.48 -43.98 3.51
N ASP A 84 -0.48 -45.30 3.44
CA ASP A 84 0.69 -46.16 3.57
C ASP A 84 0.66 -47.30 2.52
N ALA A 85 1.73 -48.08 2.43
CA ALA A 85 1.84 -49.14 1.44
C ALA A 85 0.91 -50.37 1.68
N SER A 86 0.04 -50.34 2.71
CA SER A 86 -0.88 -51.44 3.02
C SER A 86 -2.12 -51.50 2.12
N SER A 87 -2.41 -50.40 1.38
CA SER A 87 -3.49 -50.35 0.38
C SER A 87 -2.94 -50.04 -1.01
N PRO A 88 -3.64 -50.40 -2.10
CA PRO A 88 -3.18 -50.04 -3.47
C PRO A 88 -2.97 -48.54 -3.67
N GLN A 89 -3.96 -47.73 -3.30
CA GLN A 89 -3.92 -46.29 -3.39
C GLN A 89 -2.86 -45.64 -2.46
N GLY A 90 -2.73 -46.18 -1.24
CA GLY A 90 -1.69 -45.72 -0.32
C GLY A 90 -0.30 -46.02 -0.82
N ARG A 91 -0.11 -47.15 -1.48
CA ARG A 91 1.18 -47.48 -2.13
C ARG A 91 1.51 -46.50 -3.27
N ALA A 92 0.57 -46.22 -4.15
CA ALA A 92 0.77 -45.24 -5.22
C ALA A 92 1.12 -43.85 -4.64
N PHE A 93 0.45 -43.48 -3.54
CA PHE A 93 0.71 -42.19 -2.85
C PHE A 93 2.11 -42.12 -2.25
N VAL A 94 2.55 -43.16 -1.52
CA VAL A 94 3.84 -43.16 -0.82
C VAL A 94 5.02 -43.33 -1.77
N THR A 95 4.86 -44.17 -2.81
CA THR A 95 5.96 -44.42 -3.77
C THR A 95 6.04 -43.39 -4.89
N GLY A 96 4.93 -42.69 -5.18
CA GLY A 96 4.85 -41.82 -6.35
C GLY A 96 4.73 -42.57 -7.69
N GLU A 97 4.73 -43.90 -7.67
CA GLU A 97 4.68 -44.78 -8.83
C GLU A 97 3.29 -45.43 -8.97
N PRO A 98 2.85 -45.75 -10.18
CA PRO A 98 1.60 -46.46 -10.38
C PRO A 98 1.55 -47.78 -9.61
N SER A 99 0.45 -48.02 -8.89
CA SER A 99 0.21 -49.26 -8.21
C SER A 99 -0.83 -50.06 -8.99
N ILE A 100 -0.51 -51.30 -9.36
CA ILE A 100 -1.35 -52.16 -10.19
C ILE A 100 -1.58 -53.47 -9.45
N CYS A 101 -2.83 -53.88 -9.41
CA CYS A 101 -3.21 -55.24 -8.95
C CYS A 101 -4.23 -55.81 -9.93
N ASN A 102 -3.85 -56.82 -10.68
CA ASN A 102 -4.69 -57.45 -11.70
C ASN A 102 -5.68 -58.46 -11.08
N ASP A 103 -5.40 -58.97 -9.87
CA ASP A 103 -6.33 -59.87 -9.09
C ASP A 103 -6.12 -59.69 -7.58
N LEU A 104 -6.90 -58.82 -6.98
CA LEU A 104 -6.88 -58.55 -5.54
C LEU A 104 -7.22 -59.75 -4.66
N ARG A 105 -7.94 -60.72 -5.17
CA ARG A 105 -8.31 -61.93 -4.40
C ARG A 105 -7.10 -62.80 -4.08
N ASN A 106 -6.11 -62.79 -4.94
CA ASN A 106 -4.87 -63.53 -4.83
C ASN A 106 -3.68 -62.71 -4.32
N ASP A 107 -3.81 -61.38 -4.24
CA ASP A 107 -2.77 -60.52 -3.72
C ASP A 107 -2.90 -60.31 -2.21
N LYS A 108 -1.99 -60.93 -1.45
CA LYS A 108 -1.93 -60.85 0.03
C LYS A 108 -1.17 -59.60 0.54
N LYS A 109 -0.74 -58.72 -0.35
CA LYS A 109 0.06 -57.55 0.01
C LYS A 109 -0.79 -56.40 0.55
N PHE A 110 -2.07 -56.38 0.25
CA PHE A 110 -2.98 -55.32 0.57
C PHE A 110 -4.04 -55.70 1.60
N GLU A 111 -4.29 -54.76 2.52
CA GLU A 111 -5.45 -54.81 3.43
C GLU A 111 -6.59 -54.05 2.75
N LEU A 112 -7.57 -54.80 2.21
CA LEU A 112 -8.65 -54.21 1.44
C LEU A 112 -9.78 -53.74 2.36
N PRO A 113 -10.26 -52.49 2.20
CA PRO A 113 -11.43 -51.98 2.92
C PRO A 113 -12.68 -52.81 2.57
N ALA A 114 -13.61 -52.95 3.54
CA ALA A 114 -14.81 -53.79 3.40
C ALA A 114 -15.69 -53.42 2.18
N PHE A 115 -15.69 -52.18 1.75
CA PHE A 115 -16.47 -51.73 0.60
C PHE A 115 -16.00 -52.34 -0.74
N TYR A 116 -14.72 -52.79 -0.87
CA TYR A 116 -14.25 -53.49 -2.06
C TYR A 116 -15.03 -54.80 -2.26
N ALA A 117 -15.19 -55.58 -1.18
CA ALA A 117 -15.95 -56.84 -1.24
C ALA A 117 -17.42 -56.56 -1.56
N ALA A 118 -18.02 -55.49 -1.01
CA ALA A 118 -19.41 -55.13 -1.27
C ALA A 118 -19.68 -54.74 -2.74
N HIS A 119 -18.66 -54.24 -3.45
CA HIS A 119 -18.74 -53.85 -4.89
C HIS A 119 -18.14 -54.95 -5.81
N GLY A 120 -17.61 -56.02 -5.27
CA GLY A 120 -17.01 -57.11 -6.04
C GLY A 120 -15.72 -56.71 -6.76
N ILE A 121 -14.96 -55.79 -6.23
CA ILE A 121 -13.72 -55.27 -6.87
C ILE A 121 -12.68 -56.41 -6.93
N ILE A 122 -12.14 -56.63 -8.12
CA ILE A 122 -11.16 -57.68 -8.42
C ILE A 122 -9.83 -57.16 -8.86
N SER A 123 -9.82 -56.07 -9.68
CA SER A 123 -8.57 -55.48 -10.14
C SER A 123 -8.59 -53.94 -10.00
N THR A 124 -7.40 -53.36 -9.78
CA THR A 124 -7.26 -51.92 -9.59
C THR A 124 -5.96 -51.41 -10.21
N ILE A 125 -5.99 -50.13 -10.63
CA ILE A 125 -4.83 -49.33 -10.99
C ILE A 125 -4.94 -47.95 -10.36
N ASP A 126 -3.88 -47.53 -9.70
CA ASP A 126 -3.78 -46.29 -8.94
C ASP A 126 -2.64 -45.44 -9.43
N VAL A 127 -2.86 -44.13 -9.58
CA VAL A 127 -1.81 -43.16 -9.92
C VAL A 127 -1.91 -41.93 -9.03
N ILE A 128 -0.77 -41.35 -8.74
CA ILE A 128 -0.69 -40.16 -7.93
C ILE A 128 -1.22 -38.93 -8.68
N ILE A 129 -2.02 -38.11 -8.02
CA ILE A 129 -2.38 -36.76 -8.45
C ILE A 129 -1.40 -35.82 -7.80
N LYS A 130 -0.52 -35.20 -8.59
CA LYS A 130 0.50 -34.29 -8.10
C LYS A 130 -0.14 -32.99 -7.57
N GLY A 131 0.57 -32.27 -6.73
CA GLY A 131 0.25 -30.93 -6.26
C GLY A 131 1.48 -30.06 -6.27
N ASP A 132 1.34 -28.77 -5.95
CA ASP A 132 2.46 -27.82 -5.97
C ASP A 132 3.49 -28.16 -4.86
N ASP A 133 3.07 -28.24 -3.60
CA ASP A 133 3.95 -28.52 -2.46
C ASP A 133 3.90 -30.01 -2.02
N GLN A 134 2.76 -30.63 -2.12
CA GLN A 134 2.54 -32.03 -1.77
C GLN A 134 1.49 -32.64 -2.70
N PRO A 135 1.50 -33.98 -2.90
CA PRO A 135 0.49 -34.62 -3.72
C PRO A 135 -0.92 -34.31 -3.22
N TYR A 136 -1.83 -34.03 -4.14
CA TYR A 136 -3.25 -33.88 -3.80
C TYR A 136 -3.86 -35.18 -3.30
N GLY A 137 -3.48 -36.30 -3.92
CA GLY A 137 -4.00 -37.61 -3.59
C GLY A 137 -3.76 -38.63 -4.70
N VAL A 138 -4.74 -39.51 -4.90
CA VAL A 138 -4.64 -40.64 -5.84
C VAL A 138 -5.91 -40.69 -6.72
N LEU A 139 -5.72 -40.93 -8.01
CA LEU A 139 -6.76 -41.33 -8.95
C LEU A 139 -6.72 -42.83 -9.09
N GLU A 140 -7.81 -43.47 -8.78
CA GLU A 140 -7.95 -44.93 -8.77
C GLU A 140 -9.06 -45.40 -9.70
N ILE A 141 -8.79 -46.47 -10.42
CA ILE A 141 -9.70 -47.18 -11.27
C ILE A 141 -9.87 -48.58 -10.73
N ASP A 142 -11.14 -48.99 -10.56
CA ASP A 142 -11.51 -50.30 -10.03
C ASP A 142 -12.38 -51.06 -11.01
N ASN A 143 -12.20 -52.38 -11.07
CA ASN A 143 -12.98 -53.27 -11.92
C ASN A 143 -13.47 -54.49 -11.14
N ASP A 144 -14.68 -54.92 -11.45
CA ASP A 144 -15.32 -56.15 -10.92
C ASP A 144 -14.91 -57.41 -11.68
N GLN A 145 -13.98 -57.27 -12.64
CA GLN A 145 -13.39 -58.35 -13.42
C GLN A 145 -11.86 -58.32 -13.32
N GLN A 146 -11.25 -59.45 -13.52
CA GLN A 146 -9.80 -59.52 -13.68
C GLN A 146 -9.41 -58.75 -14.94
N HIS A 147 -8.45 -57.86 -14.85
CA HIS A 147 -7.99 -57.03 -15.93
C HIS A 147 -6.47 -56.92 -15.93
N ASP A 148 -5.85 -57.19 -17.07
CA ASP A 148 -4.42 -57.00 -17.26
C ASP A 148 -4.14 -55.60 -17.80
N TYR A 149 -3.88 -54.67 -16.85
CA TYR A 149 -3.55 -53.28 -17.20
C TYR A 149 -2.20 -53.21 -17.92
N ASP A 150 -2.21 -52.64 -19.10
CA ASP A 150 -1.00 -52.48 -19.94
C ASP A 150 -0.35 -51.07 -19.78
N GLN A 151 0.79 -50.89 -20.42
CA GLN A 151 1.50 -49.60 -20.38
C GLN A 151 0.68 -48.45 -20.98
N HIS A 152 -0.24 -48.70 -21.90
CA HIS A 152 -1.11 -47.67 -22.46
C HIS A 152 -2.14 -47.19 -21.44
N ASP A 153 -2.68 -48.12 -20.60
CA ASP A 153 -3.61 -47.76 -19.53
C ASP A 153 -2.91 -46.94 -18.44
N ILE A 154 -1.68 -47.29 -18.06
CA ILE A 154 -0.85 -46.54 -17.13
C ILE A 154 -0.60 -45.14 -17.70
N ASN A 155 -0.18 -45.04 -18.94
CA ASN A 155 0.13 -43.73 -19.58
C ASN A 155 -1.12 -42.85 -19.69
N PHE A 156 -2.28 -43.44 -20.04
CA PHE A 156 -3.54 -42.71 -20.08
C PHE A 156 -3.91 -42.19 -18.69
N LEU A 157 -3.90 -43.04 -17.66
CA LEU A 157 -4.31 -42.65 -16.32
C LEU A 157 -3.36 -41.63 -15.70
N THR A 158 -2.04 -41.80 -15.92
CA THR A 158 -1.03 -40.84 -15.45
C THR A 158 -1.19 -39.49 -16.18
N GLY A 159 -1.40 -39.51 -17.48
CA GLY A 159 -1.66 -38.30 -18.25
C GLY A 159 -2.93 -37.58 -17.80
N PHE A 160 -3.99 -38.36 -17.52
CA PHE A 160 -5.24 -37.81 -17.00
C PHE A 160 -5.06 -37.23 -15.60
N ALA A 161 -4.36 -37.92 -14.70
CA ALA A 161 -4.05 -37.43 -13.35
C ALA A 161 -3.24 -36.13 -13.39
N ASN A 162 -2.35 -35.94 -14.37
CA ASN A 162 -1.63 -34.65 -14.54
C ASN A 162 -2.57 -33.51 -14.96
N VAL A 163 -3.54 -33.75 -15.85
CA VAL A 163 -4.56 -32.76 -16.21
C VAL A 163 -5.45 -32.42 -15.01
N LEU A 164 -5.83 -33.44 -14.24
CA LEU A 164 -6.59 -33.26 -13.01
C LEU A 164 -5.81 -32.47 -11.98
N ALA A 165 -4.52 -32.73 -11.80
CA ALA A 165 -3.65 -32.02 -10.89
C ALA A 165 -3.61 -30.51 -11.20
N GLU A 166 -3.48 -30.15 -12.49
CA GLU A 166 -3.50 -28.72 -12.90
C GLU A 166 -4.88 -28.08 -12.66
N ALA A 167 -5.97 -28.82 -12.90
CA ALA A 167 -7.33 -28.33 -12.62
C ALA A 167 -7.53 -28.06 -11.11
N VAL A 168 -7.06 -28.96 -10.25
CA VAL A 168 -7.08 -28.78 -8.79
C VAL A 168 -6.26 -27.58 -8.34
N ALA A 169 -5.02 -27.46 -8.85
CA ALA A 169 -4.13 -26.34 -8.52
C ALA A 169 -4.72 -25.00 -8.97
N THR A 170 -5.29 -24.96 -10.17
CA THR A 170 -5.96 -23.75 -10.70
C THR A 170 -7.16 -23.35 -9.85
N SER A 171 -7.99 -24.33 -9.44
CA SER A 171 -9.14 -24.07 -8.56
C SER A 171 -8.70 -23.51 -7.21
N ALA A 172 -7.66 -24.09 -6.61
CA ALA A 172 -7.11 -23.61 -5.33
C ALA A 172 -6.55 -22.18 -5.44
N ARG A 173 -5.76 -21.91 -6.49
CA ARG A 173 -5.22 -20.56 -6.75
C ARG A 173 -6.33 -19.52 -6.96
N THR A 174 -7.38 -19.88 -7.69
CA THR A 174 -8.53 -18.99 -7.94
C THR A 174 -9.25 -18.65 -6.65
N ALA A 175 -9.48 -19.62 -5.78
CA ALA A 175 -10.12 -19.41 -4.48
C ALA A 175 -9.29 -18.46 -3.58
N ILE A 176 -7.97 -18.65 -3.52
CA ILE A 176 -7.05 -17.77 -2.77
C ILE A 176 -7.10 -16.35 -3.33
N LEU A 177 -7.02 -16.19 -4.66
CA LEU A 177 -7.08 -14.89 -5.31
C LEU A 177 -8.40 -14.16 -5.02
N GLN A 178 -9.53 -14.86 -5.08
CA GLN A 178 -10.83 -14.29 -4.77
C GLN A 178 -10.89 -13.75 -3.34
N THR A 179 -10.47 -14.56 -2.35
CA THR A 179 -10.42 -14.13 -0.95
C THR A 179 -9.50 -12.93 -0.75
N THR A 180 -8.34 -12.92 -1.45
CA THR A 180 -7.39 -11.80 -1.37
C THR A 180 -7.97 -10.51 -1.94
N ILE A 181 -8.70 -10.59 -3.07
CA ILE A 181 -9.37 -9.44 -3.68
C ILE A 181 -10.42 -8.86 -2.72
N GLU A 182 -11.24 -9.72 -2.12
CA GLU A 182 -12.26 -9.28 -1.15
C GLU A 182 -11.63 -8.57 0.07
N GLN A 183 -10.53 -9.12 0.61
CA GLN A 183 -9.79 -8.48 1.70
C GLN A 183 -9.18 -7.13 1.29
N MET A 184 -8.63 -7.04 0.08
CA MET A 184 -8.09 -5.78 -0.44
C MET A 184 -9.18 -4.71 -0.60
N GLN A 185 -10.37 -5.07 -1.07
CA GLN A 185 -11.50 -4.14 -1.20
C GLN A 185 -11.89 -3.55 0.16
N ILE A 186 -12.02 -4.39 1.19
CA ILE A 186 -12.33 -3.93 2.56
C ILE A 186 -11.25 -2.96 3.08
N LEU A 187 -9.97 -3.27 2.85
CA LEU A 187 -8.86 -2.41 3.28
C LEU A 187 -8.83 -1.06 2.53
N VAL A 188 -9.18 -1.04 1.25
CA VAL A 188 -9.29 0.21 0.47
C VAL A 188 -10.41 1.08 1.01
N GLU A 189 -11.59 0.54 1.24
CA GLU A 189 -12.73 1.28 1.80
C GLU A 189 -12.41 1.87 3.18
N GLU A 190 -11.78 1.10 4.06
CA GLU A 190 -11.36 1.60 5.38
C GLU A 190 -10.30 2.69 5.28
N LYS A 191 -9.32 2.53 4.38
CA LYS A 191 -8.31 3.57 4.13
C LYS A 191 -8.97 4.88 3.68
N ASP A 192 -9.92 4.82 2.74
CA ASP A 192 -10.59 6.00 2.21
C ASP A 192 -11.41 6.69 3.31
N ARG A 193 -12.12 5.92 4.14
CA ARG A 193 -12.82 6.44 5.32
C ARG A 193 -11.88 7.16 6.29
N LEU A 194 -10.70 6.59 6.58
CA LEU A 194 -9.71 7.20 7.46
C LEU A 194 -9.12 8.48 6.87
N LEU A 195 -8.92 8.54 5.56
CA LEU A 195 -8.47 9.75 4.87
C LEU A 195 -9.49 10.88 4.98
N ASP A 196 -10.78 10.59 4.79
CA ASP A 196 -11.87 11.57 4.95
C ASP A 196 -11.96 12.08 6.39
N GLN A 197 -11.88 11.19 7.37
CA GLN A 197 -11.86 11.60 8.78
C GLN A 197 -10.64 12.49 9.10
N LYS A 198 -9.48 12.13 8.60
CA LYS A 198 -8.26 12.94 8.75
C LYS A 198 -8.43 14.32 8.16
N LYS A 199 -9.06 14.45 6.98
CA LYS A 199 -9.33 15.72 6.32
C LYS A 199 -10.25 16.61 7.16
N VAL A 200 -11.36 16.07 7.62
CA VAL A 200 -12.31 16.81 8.47
C VAL A 200 -11.65 17.29 9.77
N LEU A 201 -10.86 16.43 10.43
CA LEU A 201 -10.14 16.83 11.66
C LEU A 201 -9.11 17.91 11.39
N ALA A 202 -8.40 17.85 10.26
CA ALA A 202 -7.44 18.87 9.90
C ALA A 202 -8.11 20.23 9.65
N GLU A 203 -9.24 20.27 8.94
CA GLU A 203 -10.04 21.47 8.70
C GLU A 203 -10.55 22.07 10.04
N GLU A 204 -11.05 21.24 10.95
CA GLU A 204 -11.52 21.70 12.26
C GLU A 204 -10.37 22.27 13.11
N LEU A 205 -9.20 21.61 13.13
CA LEU A 205 -8.02 22.14 13.82
C LEU A 205 -7.58 23.48 13.23
N GLN A 206 -7.61 23.61 11.91
CA GLN A 206 -7.30 24.85 11.22
C GLN A 206 -8.23 26.01 11.63
N HIS A 207 -9.53 25.75 11.63
CA HIS A 207 -10.52 26.71 12.08
C HIS A 207 -10.32 27.13 13.56
N ARG A 208 -10.01 26.17 14.43
CA ARG A 208 -9.72 26.45 15.85
C ARG A 208 -8.46 27.28 16.05
N VAL A 209 -7.38 26.96 15.33
CA VAL A 209 -6.14 27.75 15.39
C VAL A 209 -6.39 29.19 14.96
N ARG A 210 -7.07 29.39 13.83
CA ARG A 210 -7.46 30.72 13.34
C ARG A 210 -8.25 31.50 14.39
N ASN A 211 -9.29 30.89 14.94
CA ASN A 211 -10.14 31.52 15.96
C ASN A 211 -9.34 31.91 17.21
N ASN A 212 -8.44 31.02 17.67
CA ASN A 212 -7.60 31.30 18.83
C ASN A 212 -6.63 32.45 18.57
N LEU A 213 -6.02 32.51 17.40
CA LEU A 213 -5.13 33.62 17.01
C LEU A 213 -5.90 34.96 16.93
N GLN A 214 -7.12 34.94 16.39
CA GLN A 214 -8.00 36.13 16.35
C GLN A 214 -8.40 36.60 17.76
N LEU A 215 -8.71 35.66 18.67
CA LEU A 215 -9.00 36.00 20.08
C LEU A 215 -7.80 36.62 20.77
N VAL A 216 -6.61 36.07 20.61
CA VAL A 216 -5.37 36.60 21.18
C VAL A 216 -5.09 37.99 20.61
N TYR A 217 -5.23 38.18 19.28
CA TYR A 217 -5.09 39.49 18.64
C TYR A 217 -6.09 40.52 19.20
N GLY A 218 -7.36 40.14 19.38
CA GLY A 218 -8.37 41.01 19.97
C GLY A 218 -8.07 41.40 21.42
N MET A 219 -7.53 40.48 22.25
CA MET A 219 -7.10 40.79 23.61
C MET A 219 -5.92 41.77 23.62
N LEU A 220 -4.91 41.55 22.77
CA LEU A 220 -3.76 42.45 22.65
C LEU A 220 -4.17 43.83 22.18
N SER A 221 -5.09 43.93 21.21
CA SER A 221 -5.62 45.20 20.70
C SER A 221 -6.37 45.98 21.78
N LYS A 222 -7.15 45.30 22.62
CA LYS A 222 -7.84 45.88 23.77
C LYS A 222 -6.82 46.40 24.80
N GLN A 223 -5.83 45.55 25.16
CA GLN A 223 -4.82 45.96 26.13
C GLN A 223 -3.96 47.14 25.67
N LEU A 224 -3.76 47.25 24.35
CA LEU A 224 -3.11 48.39 23.74
C LEU A 224 -3.88 49.71 23.97
N GLY A 225 -5.23 49.66 23.87
CA GLY A 225 -6.08 50.81 24.16
C GLY A 225 -6.10 51.21 25.65
N ASP A 226 -5.92 50.26 26.56
CA ASP A 226 -5.94 50.48 28.00
C ASP A 226 -4.55 50.88 28.58
N THR A 227 -3.47 50.73 27.79
CA THR A 227 -2.10 51.04 28.24
C THR A 227 -1.74 52.46 27.90
N THR A 228 -1.32 53.25 28.89
CA THR A 228 -0.90 54.67 28.75
C THR A 228 0.62 54.85 28.66
N ASP A 229 1.38 53.86 29.01
CA ASP A 229 2.84 53.88 28.93
C ASP A 229 3.34 53.58 27.52
N GLU A 230 4.15 54.48 26.95
CA GLU A 230 4.67 54.32 25.57
C GLU A 230 5.56 53.07 25.35
N VAL A 231 6.30 52.65 26.42
CA VAL A 231 7.15 51.44 26.34
C VAL A 231 6.27 50.19 26.30
N GLY A 232 5.24 50.16 27.17
CA GLY A 232 4.24 49.10 27.18
C GLY A 232 3.47 48.99 25.91
N GLN A 233 3.02 50.13 25.34
CA GLN A 233 2.32 50.15 24.05
C GLN A 233 3.17 49.61 22.90
N ARG A 234 4.45 49.95 22.83
CA ARG A 234 5.39 49.44 21.83
C ARG A 234 5.54 47.91 21.93
N GLY A 235 5.67 47.38 23.16
CA GLY A 235 5.77 45.94 23.41
C GLY A 235 4.52 45.18 22.96
N ILE A 236 3.33 45.69 23.33
CA ILE A 236 2.04 45.07 22.96
C ILE A 236 1.82 45.13 21.44
N LYS A 237 2.14 46.25 20.77
CA LYS A 237 2.08 46.35 19.30
C LYS A 237 2.96 45.30 18.62
N ALA A 238 4.20 45.13 19.07
CA ALA A 238 5.10 44.12 18.50
C ALA A 238 4.55 42.69 18.64
N ILE A 239 3.95 42.35 19.80
CA ILE A 239 3.33 41.03 20.00
C ILE A 239 2.08 40.87 19.11
N ALA A 240 1.21 41.88 19.04
CA ALA A 240 0.00 41.86 18.21
C ALA A 240 0.33 41.64 16.73
N ARG A 241 1.36 42.31 16.21
CA ARG A 241 1.87 42.12 14.82
C ARG A 241 2.33 40.67 14.60
N ARG A 242 3.09 40.08 15.55
CA ARG A 242 3.56 38.69 15.45
C ARG A 242 2.38 37.69 15.38
N VAL A 243 1.36 37.92 16.22
CA VAL A 243 0.15 37.08 16.23
C VAL A 243 -0.60 37.22 14.90
N SER A 244 -0.73 38.44 14.36
CA SER A 244 -1.34 38.70 13.06
C SER A 244 -0.58 38.02 11.92
N THR A 245 0.76 38.11 11.92
CA THR A 245 1.62 37.45 10.94
C THR A 245 1.45 35.91 11.00
N LEU A 246 1.44 35.34 12.21
CA LEU A 246 1.18 33.90 12.38
C LEU A 246 -0.19 33.50 11.84
N ALA A 247 -1.23 34.29 12.09
CA ALA A 247 -2.56 34.02 11.56
C ALA A 247 -2.56 34.03 10.02
N GLN A 248 -1.91 35.03 9.40
CA GLN A 248 -1.78 35.11 7.94
C GLN A 248 -0.97 33.97 7.34
N VAL A 249 0.13 33.55 8.01
CA VAL A 249 0.90 32.35 7.64
C VAL A 249 -0.01 31.13 7.61
N TYR A 250 -0.77 30.91 8.68
CA TYR A 250 -1.72 29.80 8.76
C TYR A 250 -2.79 29.86 7.67
N ASP A 251 -3.35 31.04 7.40
CA ASP A 251 -4.39 31.21 6.37
C ASP A 251 -3.88 30.93 4.95
N ASN A 252 -2.68 31.40 4.63
CA ASN A 252 -2.10 31.21 3.30
C ASN A 252 -1.54 29.79 3.05
N LEU A 253 -1.07 29.13 4.10
CA LEU A 253 -0.42 27.83 3.99
C LEU A 253 -1.42 26.64 4.09
N LEU A 254 -2.55 26.83 4.74
CA LEU A 254 -3.55 25.77 4.95
C LEU A 254 -4.75 25.87 3.99
N GLY A 255 -4.82 26.92 3.16
CA GLY A 255 -5.88 27.14 2.16
C GLY A 255 -5.71 26.33 0.86
N THR A 256 -4.57 25.76 0.61
CA THR A 256 -4.28 24.90 -0.55
C THR A 256 -3.96 23.50 -0.05
N GLU A 257 -4.60 22.49 -0.62
CA GLU A 257 -4.45 21.05 -0.37
C GLU A 257 -3.30 20.65 0.55
N MET A 258 -3.51 19.77 1.51
CA MET A 258 -2.57 19.29 2.56
C MET A 258 -1.20 18.82 2.00
N THR A 259 -0.54 19.64 1.22
CA THR A 259 0.83 19.42 0.78
C THR A 259 1.78 19.88 1.88
N ARG A 260 2.70 19.03 2.24
CA ARG A 260 3.74 19.29 3.25
C ARG A 260 4.70 20.39 2.81
N THR A 261 4.63 20.79 1.55
CA THR A 261 5.51 21.77 0.91
C THR A 261 4.70 22.87 0.21
N THR A 262 5.25 24.06 0.14
CA THR A 262 4.65 25.21 -0.58
C THR A 262 5.73 26.07 -1.26
N ASP A 263 5.29 26.89 -2.24
CA ASP A 263 6.20 27.83 -2.91
C ASP A 263 6.47 29.06 -2.03
N PHE A 264 7.64 29.06 -1.42
CA PHE A 264 8.12 30.15 -0.55
C PHE A 264 8.21 31.50 -1.29
N GLY A 265 8.58 31.47 -2.56
CA GLY A 265 8.67 32.71 -3.35
C GLY A 265 7.32 33.42 -3.50
N SER A 266 6.29 32.71 -3.88
CA SER A 266 4.91 33.21 -3.97
C SER A 266 4.39 33.67 -2.61
N TYR A 267 4.69 32.90 -1.56
CA TYR A 267 4.30 33.22 -0.18
C TYR A 267 4.92 34.54 0.29
N VAL A 268 6.24 34.74 0.12
CA VAL A 268 6.93 35.96 0.56
C VAL A 268 6.43 37.18 -0.19
N LYS A 269 6.11 37.06 -1.49
CA LYS A 269 5.47 38.16 -2.26
C LYS A 269 4.15 38.59 -1.63
N SER A 270 3.27 37.65 -1.34
CA SER A 270 1.98 37.91 -0.68
C SER A 270 2.15 38.51 0.72
N LEU A 271 3.12 38.01 1.49
CA LEU A 271 3.44 38.54 2.81
C LEU A 271 3.92 39.98 2.74
N CYS A 272 4.80 40.31 1.79
CA CYS A 272 5.29 41.69 1.61
C CYS A 272 4.16 42.67 1.18
N LEU A 273 3.25 42.25 0.30
CA LEU A 273 2.07 43.06 -0.07
C LEU A 273 1.20 43.36 1.17
N ASN A 274 0.90 42.36 1.98
CA ASN A 274 0.13 42.57 3.20
C ASN A 274 0.83 43.45 4.24
N LEU A 275 2.16 43.31 4.38
CA LEU A 275 2.95 44.17 5.26
C LEU A 275 2.97 45.62 4.77
N ALA A 276 3.05 45.84 3.46
CA ALA A 276 2.96 47.17 2.88
C ALA A 276 1.61 47.84 3.14
N ASP A 277 0.49 47.11 2.98
CA ASP A 277 -0.86 47.63 3.22
C ASP A 277 -1.10 48.03 4.70
N ILE A 278 -0.61 47.22 5.64
CA ILE A 278 -0.73 47.51 7.09
C ILE A 278 0.10 48.72 7.50
N GLN A 279 1.18 48.97 6.80
CA GLN A 279 2.15 50.06 7.13
C GLN A 279 1.99 51.32 6.28
N SER A 280 1.05 51.32 5.31
CA SER A 280 0.79 52.46 4.39
C SER A 280 0.33 53.75 5.08
N ILE A 281 0.39 53.87 6.41
CA ILE A 281 0.17 55.10 7.19
C ILE A 281 1.34 56.08 7.05
N ALA A 282 2.48 55.65 6.50
CA ALA A 282 3.63 56.55 6.24
C ALA A 282 3.84 56.68 4.70
N ASP A 283 3.29 57.72 4.13
CA ASP A 283 3.33 58.06 2.68
C ASP A 283 4.75 58.23 2.08
N GLY A 284 5.76 57.52 2.53
CA GLY A 284 7.13 57.74 2.06
C GLY A 284 8.06 56.53 2.05
N VAL A 285 7.65 55.41 2.60
CA VAL A 285 8.46 54.17 2.62
C VAL A 285 7.90 53.12 1.67
N THR A 286 8.73 52.61 0.77
CA THR A 286 8.34 51.57 -0.21
C THR A 286 8.88 50.20 0.19
N LEU A 287 8.05 49.16 0.07
CA LEU A 287 8.47 47.77 0.22
C LEU A 287 8.36 47.06 -1.13
N THR A 288 9.46 46.50 -1.59
CA THR A 288 9.50 45.69 -2.81
C THR A 288 9.98 44.27 -2.52
N CYS A 289 9.41 43.31 -3.25
CA CYS A 289 9.78 41.90 -3.11
C CYS A 289 10.08 41.30 -4.49
N ASP A 290 11.24 40.63 -4.60
CA ASP A 290 11.65 39.91 -5.80
C ASP A 290 12.16 38.51 -5.39
N SER A 291 11.46 37.47 -5.81
CA SER A 291 11.74 36.12 -5.35
C SER A 291 11.61 35.07 -6.45
N ASP A 292 12.55 34.13 -6.45
CA ASP A 292 12.46 32.89 -7.22
C ASP A 292 11.42 31.92 -6.61
N SER A 293 10.86 31.05 -7.43
CA SER A 293 10.02 29.95 -6.94
C SER A 293 10.89 28.90 -6.23
N LEU A 294 10.62 28.67 -4.96
CA LEU A 294 11.31 27.67 -4.10
C LEU A 294 10.29 26.83 -3.37
N ILE A 295 10.25 25.54 -3.67
CA ILE A 295 9.38 24.62 -2.94
C ILE A 295 10.07 24.20 -1.64
N LEU A 296 9.50 24.58 -0.50
CA LEU A 296 10.05 24.33 0.84
C LEU A 296 9.01 23.66 1.74
N ASP A 297 9.49 22.97 2.77
CA ASP A 297 8.64 22.41 3.81
C ASP A 297 7.92 23.54 4.59
N LEU A 298 6.69 23.29 5.00
CA LEU A 298 5.81 24.24 5.68
C LEU A 298 6.44 24.86 6.95
N ASP A 299 7.18 24.04 7.70
CA ASP A 299 7.87 24.50 8.90
C ASP A 299 8.97 25.53 8.56
N VAL A 300 9.69 25.32 7.45
CA VAL A 300 10.72 26.24 6.96
C VAL A 300 10.10 27.54 6.47
N VAL A 301 9.02 27.43 5.68
CA VAL A 301 8.26 28.61 5.18
C VAL A 301 7.72 29.45 6.33
N THR A 302 7.17 28.81 7.35
CA THR A 302 6.65 29.48 8.53
C THR A 302 7.76 30.23 9.29
N ALA A 303 8.87 29.57 9.55
CA ALA A 303 10.00 30.16 10.27
C ALA A 303 10.58 31.35 9.49
N LEU A 304 10.85 31.19 8.19
CA LEU A 304 11.40 32.27 7.34
C LEU A 304 10.39 33.40 7.13
N GLY A 305 9.09 33.13 7.04
CA GLY A 305 8.04 34.13 6.95
C GLY A 305 8.00 35.04 8.18
N ILE A 306 8.15 34.50 9.38
CA ILE A 306 8.25 35.27 10.62
C ILE A 306 9.53 36.12 10.60
N VAL A 307 10.65 35.58 10.10
CA VAL A 307 11.90 36.33 9.95
C VAL A 307 11.71 37.52 9.03
N VAL A 308 11.06 37.35 7.85
CA VAL A 308 10.75 38.44 6.93
C VAL A 308 9.91 39.52 7.63
N ALA A 309 8.83 39.12 8.28
CA ALA A 309 7.93 40.04 8.95
C ALA A 309 8.63 40.84 10.07
N GLU A 310 9.46 40.21 10.89
CA GLU A 310 10.22 40.87 11.95
C GLU A 310 11.26 41.88 11.39
N LEU A 311 12.01 41.46 10.36
CA LEU A 311 13.05 42.32 9.78
C LEU A 311 12.47 43.48 9.00
N VAL A 312 11.41 43.26 8.20
CA VAL A 312 10.69 44.32 7.49
C VAL A 312 10.09 45.33 8.49
N THR A 313 9.41 44.82 9.54
CA THR A 313 8.85 45.69 10.58
C THR A 313 9.94 46.52 11.29
N ASN A 314 11.09 45.91 11.61
CA ASN A 314 12.21 46.63 12.20
C ASN A 314 12.71 47.75 11.29
N SER A 315 12.76 47.55 9.97
CA SER A 315 13.10 48.60 9.02
C SER A 315 12.12 49.78 9.08
N TYR A 316 10.81 49.51 9.07
CA TYR A 316 9.78 50.54 9.20
C TYR A 316 9.83 51.29 10.53
N ASP A 317 10.03 50.58 11.65
CA ASP A 317 10.02 51.20 12.99
C ASP A 317 11.31 51.99 13.33
N HIS A 318 12.45 51.67 12.65
CA HIS A 318 13.75 52.15 13.11
C HIS A 318 14.65 52.74 12.03
N ALA A 319 14.48 52.37 10.75
CA ALA A 319 15.42 52.77 9.73
C ALA A 319 15.16 54.17 9.12
N PHE A 320 13.91 54.63 9.20
CA PHE A 320 13.46 55.84 8.46
C PHE A 320 12.93 56.95 9.40
N PRO A 321 13.79 57.68 10.12
CA PRO A 321 13.36 58.74 11.03
C PRO A 321 12.61 59.88 10.31
N ASP A 322 12.92 60.10 9.02
CA ASP A 322 12.29 61.14 8.19
C ASP A 322 11.04 60.62 7.46
N GLY A 323 10.62 59.37 7.69
CA GLY A 323 9.46 58.75 7.06
C GLY A 323 9.64 58.46 5.58
N LYS A 324 10.84 58.48 5.04
CA LYS A 324 11.13 58.21 3.61
C LYS A 324 12.25 57.21 3.45
N GLY A 325 12.00 56.23 2.59
CA GLY A 325 12.99 55.20 2.30
C GLY A 325 12.46 54.02 1.51
N SER A 326 13.26 52.99 1.41
CA SER A 326 12.89 51.74 0.72
C SER A 326 13.43 50.54 1.45
N THR A 327 12.59 49.48 1.54
CA THR A 327 12.97 48.16 1.99
C THR A 327 12.79 47.17 0.84
N VAL A 328 13.78 46.32 0.62
CA VAL A 328 13.79 45.34 -0.46
C VAL A 328 13.96 43.96 0.16
N VAL A 329 13.07 43.05 -0.22
CA VAL A 329 13.18 41.61 0.11
C VAL A 329 13.49 40.84 -1.17
N SER A 330 14.55 40.05 -1.17
CA SER A 330 14.86 39.18 -2.30
C SER A 330 15.14 37.76 -1.85
N VAL A 331 14.69 36.78 -2.66
CA VAL A 331 14.93 35.36 -2.44
C VAL A 331 15.48 34.77 -3.72
N ARG A 332 16.65 34.14 -3.66
CA ARG A 332 17.33 33.55 -4.81
C ARG A 332 17.89 32.18 -4.51
N ARG A 333 17.90 31.25 -5.48
CA ARG A 333 18.76 30.08 -5.42
C ARG A 333 20.22 30.51 -5.40
N ALA A 334 21.06 29.82 -4.65
CA ALA A 334 22.49 30.13 -4.64
C ALA A 334 23.11 29.68 -5.97
N ALA A 335 23.85 30.62 -6.61
CA ALA A 335 24.55 30.29 -7.86
C ALA A 335 25.64 29.22 -7.60
N GLY A 336 25.52 28.08 -8.25
CA GLY A 336 26.50 26.98 -8.13
C GLY A 336 26.26 26.01 -6.94
N ASP A 337 25.17 26.17 -6.20
CA ASP A 337 24.80 25.30 -5.10
C ASP A 337 23.27 25.16 -5.07
N ASP A 338 22.75 24.16 -5.79
CA ASP A 338 21.32 23.95 -5.98
C ASP A 338 20.58 23.57 -4.66
N ASP A 339 21.33 23.14 -3.65
CA ASP A 339 20.77 22.76 -2.35
C ASP A 339 20.66 23.94 -1.37
N MET A 340 21.09 25.12 -1.76
CA MET A 340 21.08 26.33 -0.92
C MET A 340 20.32 27.49 -1.57
N ALA A 341 19.65 28.27 -0.74
CA ALA A 341 19.05 29.54 -1.13
C ALA A 341 19.56 30.70 -0.27
N THR A 342 19.47 31.91 -0.82
CA THR A 342 19.80 33.13 -0.11
C THR A 342 18.59 34.06 -0.10
N MET A 343 18.18 34.48 1.09
CA MET A 343 17.21 35.56 1.29
C MET A 343 17.92 36.82 1.78
N THR A 344 17.68 37.91 1.10
CA THR A 344 18.25 39.22 1.48
C THR A 344 17.12 40.17 1.83
N ILE A 345 17.23 40.86 2.98
CA ILE A 345 16.33 41.92 3.40
C ILE A 345 17.17 43.12 3.66
N SER A 346 16.94 44.20 2.90
CA SER A 346 17.74 45.40 2.94
C SER A 346 16.88 46.65 3.05
N ASP A 347 17.34 47.61 3.83
CA ASP A 347 16.81 48.99 3.87
C ASP A 347 17.90 50.01 3.52
N ASN A 348 17.49 51.17 3.02
CA ASN A 348 18.37 52.31 2.76
C ASN A 348 18.33 53.37 3.88
N GLY A 349 18.02 52.96 5.10
CA GLY A 349 17.87 53.82 6.25
C GLY A 349 19.19 54.19 6.96
N THR A 350 19.07 54.57 8.21
CA THR A 350 20.22 55.06 9.01
C THR A 350 21.16 53.95 9.51
N GLY A 351 20.79 52.65 9.29
CA GLY A 351 21.48 51.51 9.89
C GLY A 351 21.31 51.46 11.42
N PHE A 352 21.96 50.50 12.04
CA PHE A 352 21.93 50.40 13.51
C PHE A 352 23.30 50.02 14.10
N LYS A 353 23.55 50.51 15.33
CA LYS A 353 24.71 50.07 16.12
C LYS A 353 24.26 48.94 17.05
N THR A 354 24.94 47.82 17.01
CA THR A 354 24.67 46.66 17.90
C THR A 354 24.99 47.05 19.33
N THR A 355 24.00 47.43 20.13
CA THR A 355 24.14 47.67 21.58
C THR A 355 23.64 46.42 22.34
N ALA A 356 24.06 46.27 23.59
CA ALA A 356 23.64 45.15 24.44
C ALA A 356 22.11 45.10 24.70
N GLU A 357 21.41 46.24 24.51
CA GLU A 357 19.93 46.31 24.64
C GLU A 357 19.21 45.88 23.38
N SER A 358 19.77 46.08 22.17
CA SER A 358 19.17 45.62 20.92
C SER A 358 19.15 44.07 20.81
N LYS A 359 19.92 43.39 21.64
CA LYS A 359 19.94 41.89 21.71
C LYS A 359 18.70 41.28 22.37
N ARG A 360 17.85 42.05 23.05
CA ARG A 360 16.82 41.45 23.92
C ARG A 360 15.47 41.22 23.32
N HIS A 361 15.00 41.90 22.28
CA HIS A 361 13.56 41.87 21.95
C HIS A 361 13.17 41.41 20.54
N GLY A 362 14.00 41.39 19.51
CA GLY A 362 13.62 40.95 18.17
C GLY A 362 14.68 40.06 17.52
N LEU A 363 15.95 40.49 17.57
CA LEU A 363 17.06 39.77 16.92
C LEU A 363 17.34 38.39 17.49
N GLY A 364 17.01 38.16 18.76
CA GLY A 364 17.12 36.84 19.40
C GLY A 364 16.13 35.81 18.86
N LEU A 365 14.93 36.25 18.46
CA LEU A 365 13.93 35.37 17.81
C LEU A 365 14.38 35.06 16.38
N VAL A 366 14.78 36.11 15.61
CA VAL A 366 15.27 35.95 14.22
C VAL A 366 16.39 34.93 14.15
N ARG A 367 17.40 35.02 15.05
CA ARG A 367 18.51 34.07 15.08
C ARG A 367 18.04 32.63 15.38
N ARG A 368 17.17 32.41 16.37
CA ARG A 368 16.65 31.11 16.68
C ARG A 368 15.86 30.47 15.54
N LEU A 369 15.06 31.27 14.83
CA LEU A 369 14.30 30.79 13.69
C LEU A 369 15.21 30.39 12.52
N ILE A 370 16.28 31.18 12.27
CA ILE A 370 17.27 30.85 11.25
C ILE A 370 18.06 29.60 11.62
N GLU A 371 18.44 29.43 12.88
CA GLU A 371 19.08 28.19 13.39
C GLU A 371 18.13 26.97 13.26
N GLN A 372 16.84 27.15 13.55
CA GLN A 372 15.82 26.08 13.39
C GLN A 372 15.76 25.53 11.96
N VAL A 373 15.90 26.40 10.96
CA VAL A 373 15.94 26.00 9.55
C VAL A 373 17.36 25.65 9.06
N ARG A 374 18.29 25.43 9.97
CA ARG A 374 19.72 25.16 9.67
C ARG A 374 20.37 26.23 8.79
N GLY A 375 19.87 27.46 8.86
CA GLY A 375 20.39 28.60 8.13
C GLY A 375 21.49 29.32 8.86
N THR A 376 22.14 30.24 8.15
CA THR A 376 23.12 31.19 8.67
C THR A 376 22.73 32.64 8.30
N ALA A 377 23.03 33.59 9.13
CA ALA A 377 22.74 34.99 8.88
C ALA A 377 23.97 35.90 9.05
N MET A 378 24.11 36.82 8.13
CA MET A 378 25.08 37.93 8.19
C MET A 378 24.31 39.26 8.14
N VAL A 379 24.80 40.27 8.85
CA VAL A 379 24.22 41.60 8.82
C VAL A 379 25.31 42.63 8.58
N ASP A 380 25.05 43.54 7.65
CA ASP A 380 25.82 44.75 7.42
C ASP A 380 24.91 45.98 7.67
N SER A 381 25.42 46.98 8.37
CA SER A 381 24.65 48.17 8.77
C SER A 381 25.43 49.50 8.57
N HIS A 382 26.34 49.54 7.60
CA HIS A 382 27.17 50.73 7.35
C HIS A 382 26.42 51.82 6.56
N HIS A 383 25.56 51.44 5.59
CA HIS A 383 24.72 52.30 4.80
C HIS A 383 23.32 51.70 4.67
N GLY A 384 22.47 51.94 5.65
CA GLY A 384 21.25 51.15 5.85
C GLY A 384 21.55 49.80 6.49
N THR A 385 20.59 48.89 6.46
CA THR A 385 20.74 47.52 7.01
C THR A 385 20.57 46.50 5.92
N VAL A 386 21.50 45.54 5.83
CA VAL A 386 21.40 44.39 4.90
C VAL A 386 21.55 43.12 5.68
N TRP A 387 20.47 42.33 5.75
CA TRP A 387 20.47 40.97 6.24
C TRP A 387 20.64 40.03 5.07
N THR A 388 21.62 39.11 5.16
CA THR A 388 21.83 38.04 4.21
C THR A 388 21.68 36.71 4.95
N ILE A 389 20.65 35.95 4.61
CA ILE A 389 20.27 34.67 5.26
C ILE A 389 20.43 33.57 4.23
N ARG A 390 21.28 32.58 4.53
CA ARG A 390 21.46 31.37 3.71
C ARG A 390 20.84 30.18 4.40
N PHE A 391 20.08 29.38 3.67
CA PHE A 391 19.38 28.24 4.19
C PHE A 391 19.28 27.10 3.15
N PRO A 392 19.19 25.82 3.58
CA PRO A 392 19.05 24.70 2.67
C PRO A 392 17.66 24.67 2.02
N VAL A 393 17.61 24.31 0.73
CA VAL A 393 16.39 24.12 -0.07
C VAL A 393 15.95 22.65 -0.06
N ALA A 394 16.92 21.71 0.05
CA ALA A 394 16.64 20.30 0.14
C ALA A 394 16.42 19.88 1.60
N THR A 395 15.35 19.16 1.86
CA THR A 395 15.06 18.45 3.10
C THR A 395 15.21 16.95 2.89
#